data_5241367532c10deb31fd8272d6b97f6b
#
_entry.id   5241367532c10deb31fd8272d6b97f6b
#
_cell.length_a   1.000
_cell.length_b   1.000
_cell.length_c   1.000
_cell.angle_alpha   90.00
_cell.angle_beta   90.00
_cell.angle_gamma   90.00
#
_symmetry.space_group_name_H-M   'P 1'
#
loop_
_entity.id
_entity.type
_entity.pdbx_description
1 polymer ?
#
loop_
_entity_poly.entity_id
_entity_poly.type
_entity_poly.pdbx_seq_one_letter_code
_entity_poly.pdbx_strand_id
1 'polypeptide(L)' 'MKRFRFVTPHRVGKWYADLNLAQRLAETIGAGFLERRTGQFVLYPGARLETAGDEGDA' A
#
# COMPACT_ATOMS: atom_id res chain seq x y z
N MET A 1 16.65 1.01 -1.45
CA MET A 1 15.48 1.38 -2.23
C MET A 1 14.23 1.10 -1.43
N LYS A 2 13.30 2.05 -1.41
CA LYS A 2 12.10 1.88 -0.60
C LYS A 2 11.07 1.02 -1.31
N ARG A 3 10.36 0.20 -0.55
CA ARG A 3 9.31 -0.65 -1.07
C ARG A 3 8.06 -0.48 -0.23
N PHE A 4 6.93 -0.81 -0.84
CA PHE A 4 5.62 -0.60 -0.25
C PHE A 4 4.78 -1.85 -0.43
N ARG A 5 3.99 -2.17 0.60
CA ARG A 5 2.98 -3.22 0.47
C ARG A 5 1.80 -2.87 1.36
N PHE A 6 0.64 -3.40 0.98
CA PHE A 6 -0.56 -3.25 1.78
C PHE A 6 -0.93 -4.58 2.39
N VAL A 7 -1.37 -4.54 3.63
CA VAL A 7 -1.70 -5.73 4.41
C VAL A 7 -3.11 -5.57 4.94
N THR A 8 -3.92 -6.63 4.79
CA THR A 8 -5.26 -6.68 5.36
C THR A 8 -5.30 -7.81 6.37
N PRO A 9 -6.39 -7.91 7.16
CA PRO A 9 -6.49 -9.03 8.11
C PRO A 9 -6.44 -10.39 7.44
N HIS A 10 -6.75 -10.48 6.15
CA HIS A 10 -6.82 -11.77 5.47
C HIS A 10 -5.79 -11.93 4.38
N ARG A 11 -5.07 -10.87 4.02
CA ARG A 11 -4.12 -10.93 2.92
C ARG A 11 -2.92 -10.07 3.18
N VAL A 12 -1.80 -10.50 2.64
CA VAL A 12 -0.57 -9.71 2.64
C VAL A 12 -0.21 -9.45 1.19
N GLY A 13 -0.13 -8.20 0.83
CA GLY A 13 0.22 -7.81 -0.53
C GLY A 13 1.70 -8.01 -0.80
N LYS A 14 2.04 -7.93 -2.07
CA LYS A 14 3.44 -8.01 -2.47
C LYS A 14 4.14 -6.69 -2.25
N TRP A 15 5.46 -6.75 -2.17
CA TRP A 15 6.28 -5.56 -2.12
C TRP A 15 6.43 -4.96 -3.50
N TYR A 16 6.25 -3.64 -3.60
CA TYR A 16 6.41 -2.89 -4.84
C TYR A 16 7.31 -1.69 -4.59
N ALA A 17 8.13 -1.37 -5.57
CA ALA A 17 8.98 -0.21 -5.48
C ALA A 17 8.23 1.09 -5.75
N ASP A 18 7.05 1.00 -6.35
CA ASP A 18 6.26 2.16 -6.76
C ASP A 18 4.99 2.20 -5.91
N LEU A 19 4.82 3.27 -5.15
CA LEU A 19 3.65 3.40 -4.30
C LEU A 19 2.35 3.46 -5.10
N ASN A 20 2.37 4.10 -6.26
CA ASN A 20 1.16 4.17 -7.09
C ASN A 20 0.73 2.78 -7.53
N LEU A 21 1.69 1.94 -7.89
CA LEU A 21 1.37 0.58 -8.28
C LEU A 21 0.85 -0.22 -7.10
N ALA A 22 1.48 -0.04 -5.93
CA ALA A 22 1.01 -0.72 -4.72
C ALA A 22 -0.42 -0.33 -4.40
N GLN A 23 -0.76 0.94 -4.55
CA GLN A 23 -2.11 1.41 -4.27
C GLN A 23 -3.13 0.80 -5.24
N ARG A 24 -2.79 0.72 -6.51
CA ARG A 24 -3.70 0.12 -7.48
C ARG A 24 -3.99 -1.33 -7.15
N LEU A 25 -2.96 -2.05 -6.76
CA LEU A 25 -3.12 -3.45 -6.44
C LEU A 25 -3.76 -3.64 -5.08
N ALA A 26 -3.61 -2.65 -4.19
CA ALA A 26 -4.31 -2.68 -2.91
C ALA A 26 -5.82 -2.64 -3.09
N GLU A 27 -6.31 -1.92 -4.08
CA GLU A 27 -7.74 -1.93 -4.37
C GLU A 27 -8.20 -3.33 -4.76
N THR A 28 -7.37 -4.05 -5.48
CA THR A 28 -7.71 -5.39 -5.93
C THR A 28 -7.88 -6.36 -4.76
N ILE A 29 -7.07 -6.21 -3.72
CA ILE A 29 -7.16 -7.11 -2.58
C ILE A 29 -8.06 -6.59 -1.48
N GLY A 30 -8.73 -5.46 -1.72
CA GLY A 30 -9.68 -4.95 -0.74
C GLY A 30 -9.04 -4.22 0.42
N ALA A 31 -7.86 -3.68 0.25
CA ALA A 31 -7.17 -2.95 1.32
C ALA A 31 -7.66 -1.51 1.45
N GLY A 32 -8.20 -0.95 0.37
CA GLY A 32 -8.66 0.42 0.40
C GLY A 32 -9.04 0.87 -0.99
N PHE A 33 -9.17 2.18 -1.16
CA PHE A 33 -9.51 2.72 -2.48
C PHE A 33 -8.87 4.08 -2.65
N LEU A 34 -8.70 4.48 -3.90
CA LEU A 34 -8.16 5.79 -4.24
C LEU A 34 -9.31 6.77 -4.39
N GLU A 35 -9.29 7.82 -3.56
CA GLU A 35 -10.26 8.89 -3.66
C GLU A 35 -9.82 9.80 -4.79
N ARG A 36 -10.57 9.78 -5.90
CA ARG A 36 -10.11 10.44 -7.12
C ARG A 36 -10.18 11.95 -7.04
N ARG A 37 -11.08 12.47 -6.22
CA ARG A 37 -11.20 13.92 -6.08
C ARG A 37 -10.00 14.53 -5.40
N THR A 38 -9.45 13.85 -4.42
CA THR A 38 -8.37 14.41 -3.62
C THR A 38 -7.03 13.78 -3.93
N GLY A 39 -7.03 12.62 -4.61
CA GLY A 39 -5.81 11.88 -4.85
C GLY A 39 -5.32 11.10 -3.66
N GLN A 40 -6.09 11.05 -2.59
CA GLN A 40 -5.71 10.32 -1.40
C GLN A 40 -6.13 8.87 -1.47
N PHE A 41 -5.29 8.00 -0.93
CA PHE A 41 -5.65 6.60 -0.80
C PHE A 41 -6.23 6.36 0.58
N VAL A 42 -7.45 5.82 0.64
CA VAL A 42 -8.16 5.61 1.89
C VAL A 42 -8.11 4.12 2.22
N LEU A 43 -7.57 3.80 3.40
CA LEU A 43 -7.47 2.43 3.84
C LEU A 43 -8.77 2.00 4.52
N TYR A 44 -9.21 0.77 4.24
CA TYR A 44 -10.32 0.19 4.97
C TYR A 44 -9.88 -0.18 6.38
N PRO A 45 -10.82 -0.27 7.34
CA PRO A 45 -10.47 -0.69 8.69
C PRO A 45 -9.75 -2.03 8.69
N GLY A 46 -8.66 -2.11 9.43
CA GLY A 46 -7.87 -3.33 9.52
C GLY A 46 -6.79 -3.44 8.47
N ALA A 47 -6.80 -2.59 7.46
CA ALA A 47 -5.74 -2.56 6.47
C ALA A 47 -4.68 -1.56 6.86
N ARG A 48 -3.45 -1.80 6.40
CA ARG A 48 -2.37 -0.86 6.69
C ARG A 48 -1.34 -0.92 5.57
N LEU A 49 -0.60 0.18 5.45
CA LEU A 49 0.54 0.27 4.55
C LEU A 49 1.80 -0.05 5.34
N GLU A 50 2.60 -0.94 4.80
CA GLU A 50 3.93 -1.22 5.33
C GLU A 50 4.98 -0.74 4.36
N THR A 51 6.05 -0.20 4.88
CA THR A 51 7.17 0.22 4.06
C THR A 51 8.42 -0.48 4.52
N ALA A 52 9.31 -0.73 3.57
CA ALA A 52 10.61 -1.29 3.85
C ALA A 52 11.60 -0.66 2.90
N GLY A 53 12.82 -0.45 3.37
CA GLY A 53 13.81 0.15 2.51
C GLY A 53 15.14 0.14 3.19
N ASP A 54 16.12 0.49 2.41
CA ASP A 54 17.48 0.50 2.91
C ASP A 54 17.99 1.89 3.14
N GLU A 55 17.16 2.87 2.88
CA GLU A 55 17.62 4.23 3.06
C GLU A 55 17.71 4.56 4.52
N GLY A 56 16.86 3.99 5.29
CA GLY A 56 16.91 4.23 6.71
C GLY A 56 18.17 3.72 7.27
N ASP A 57 18.69 2.81 6.58
CA ASP A 57 19.92 2.27 6.96
C ASP A 57 21.01 3.05 6.39
N ALA A 58 20.75 3.77 5.43
CA ALA A 58 21.79 4.59 4.83
C ALA A 58 22.16 5.72 5.73
#